data_d41360ab4ef265176a18a70d362cf840
#
_entry.id   d41360ab4ef265176a18a70d362cf840
#
_cell.length_a   1.000
_cell.length_b   1.000
_cell.length_c   1.000
_cell.angle_alpha   90.00
_cell.angle_beta   90.00
_cell.angle_gamma   90.00
#
_symmetry.space_group_name_H-M   'P 1'
#
loop_
_entity.id
_entity.type
_entity.pdbx_description
1 polymer ?
#
loop_
_entity_poly.entity_id
_entity_poly.type
_entity_poly.pdbx_seq_one_letter_code
_entity_poly.pdbx_strand_id
1 'polypeptide(L)'
;IRITESGRLLLEEVTPILAACDALDSRIGSLEKKAPVHLVSSITIAAFYLPGILQSFEASWPGLPVTVEVVPAAAAVEVLRCGKADFALIEGAVPQGPFVCEAFDSYKMHILCAPGYLPVDKMLSMEEFCGERLLLREKCSAIRDTLDSTLYLAGYTAYPSWTSVNSTALIKAAEAGLGLTVLPDLLVGNELREERLLTVQAEGLELKNELLVIRHREKHMTAPLRSLLELITLR
;
A
#
# COMPACT_ATOMS: atom_id res chain seq x y z
N ILE A 1 -58.94 22.38 11.26
CA ILE A 1 -58.39 22.59 9.90
C ILE A 1 -58.94 21.48 9.03
N ARG A 2 -59.60 21.81 7.92
CA ARG A 2 -60.08 20.82 6.92
C ARG A 2 -59.19 20.94 5.69
N ILE A 3 -58.80 19.77 5.11
CA ILE A 3 -58.03 19.71 3.87
C ILE A 3 -58.95 20.17 2.72
N THR A 4 -58.45 21.04 1.83
CA THR A 4 -59.14 21.43 0.61
C THR A 4 -59.09 20.30 -0.43
N GLU A 5 -59.96 20.37 -1.45
CA GLU A 5 -59.97 19.37 -2.54
C GLU A 5 -58.62 19.30 -3.26
N SER A 6 -58.02 20.44 -3.56
CA SER A 6 -56.67 20.51 -4.12
C SER A 6 -55.59 19.91 -3.18
N GLY A 7 -55.78 20.10 -1.86
CA GLY A 7 -54.89 19.48 -0.87
C GLY A 7 -55.00 17.98 -0.81
N ARG A 8 -56.20 17.41 -1.06
CA ARG A 8 -56.44 15.97 -1.13
C ARG A 8 -55.77 15.36 -2.37
N LEU A 9 -55.95 15.98 -3.52
CA LEU A 9 -55.30 15.57 -4.76
C LEU A 9 -53.78 15.59 -4.63
N LEU A 10 -53.22 16.67 -4.02
CA LEU A 10 -51.76 16.74 -3.76
C LEU A 10 -51.30 15.60 -2.83
N LEU A 11 -52.05 15.28 -1.78
CA LEU A 11 -51.72 14.18 -0.88
C LEU A 11 -51.72 12.82 -1.58
N GLU A 12 -52.65 12.57 -2.49
CA GLU A 12 -52.72 11.34 -3.30
C GLU A 12 -51.46 11.18 -4.16
N GLU A 13 -50.93 12.27 -4.75
CA GLU A 13 -49.69 12.24 -5.55
C GLU A 13 -48.42 12.17 -4.71
N VAL A 14 -48.39 12.81 -3.55
CA VAL A 14 -47.15 12.89 -2.72
C VAL A 14 -46.97 11.65 -1.85
N THR A 15 -48.09 11.02 -1.37
CA THR A 15 -48.00 9.85 -0.48
C THR A 15 -47.21 8.69 -1.08
N PRO A 16 -47.39 8.28 -2.35
CA PRO A 16 -46.55 7.21 -2.93
C PRO A 16 -45.08 7.59 -3.07
N ILE A 17 -44.77 8.86 -3.28
CA ILE A 17 -43.37 9.34 -3.35
C ILE A 17 -42.69 9.22 -1.98
N LEU A 18 -43.37 9.66 -0.92
CA LEU A 18 -42.85 9.52 0.45
C LEU A 18 -42.71 8.05 0.85
N ALA A 19 -43.69 7.21 0.53
CA ALA A 19 -43.57 5.78 0.79
C ALA A 19 -42.42 5.12 0.02
N ALA A 20 -42.12 5.57 -1.21
CA ALA A 20 -40.97 5.12 -1.97
C ALA A 20 -39.65 5.58 -1.35
N CYS A 21 -39.58 6.80 -0.80
CA CYS A 21 -38.42 7.30 -0.05
C CYS A 21 -38.18 6.48 1.22
N ASP A 22 -39.23 6.22 2.01
CA ASP A 22 -39.15 5.40 3.23
C ASP A 22 -38.70 3.95 2.92
N ALA A 23 -39.21 3.40 1.83
CA ALA A 23 -38.82 2.07 1.35
C ALA A 23 -37.35 2.04 0.89
N LEU A 24 -36.85 3.12 0.27
CA LEU A 24 -35.46 3.26 -0.10
C LEU A 24 -34.57 3.35 1.15
N ASP A 25 -34.92 4.20 2.10
CA ASP A 25 -34.18 4.37 3.36
C ASP A 25 -34.06 3.05 4.13
N SER A 26 -35.12 2.27 4.19
CA SER A 26 -35.10 0.93 4.80
C SER A 26 -34.17 -0.08 4.07
N ARG A 27 -33.90 0.16 2.77
CA ARG A 27 -33.06 -0.72 1.94
C ARG A 27 -31.60 -0.28 1.87
N ILE A 28 -31.27 0.99 2.20
CA ILE A 28 -29.91 1.53 2.10
C ILE A 28 -28.93 0.62 2.82
N GLY A 29 -29.17 0.23 4.07
CA GLY A 29 -28.29 -0.65 4.82
C GLY A 29 -28.05 -2.04 4.18
N SER A 30 -29.02 -2.54 3.39
CA SER A 30 -28.85 -3.80 2.66
C SER A 30 -28.08 -3.62 1.35
N LEU A 31 -28.22 -2.45 0.70
CA LEU A 31 -27.46 -2.09 -0.51
C LEU A 31 -26.00 -1.84 -0.18
N GLU A 32 -25.71 -1.13 0.92
CA GLU A 32 -24.36 -0.91 1.41
C GLU A 32 -23.60 -2.22 1.68
N LYS A 33 -24.28 -3.23 2.24
CA LYS A 33 -23.71 -4.56 2.50
C LYS A 33 -23.36 -5.35 1.24
N LYS A 34 -23.87 -4.94 0.08
CA LYS A 34 -23.67 -5.59 -1.22
C LYS A 34 -22.78 -4.77 -2.15
N ALA A 35 -22.44 -3.55 -1.78
CA ALA A 35 -21.61 -2.68 -2.61
C ALA A 35 -20.21 -3.26 -2.73
N PRO A 36 -19.65 -3.40 -3.95
CA PRO A 36 -18.30 -3.91 -4.14
C PRO A 36 -17.28 -3.02 -3.47
N VAL A 37 -16.18 -3.62 -3.02
CA VAL A 37 -15.03 -2.92 -2.44
C VAL A 37 -13.92 -2.83 -3.47
N HIS A 38 -13.38 -1.64 -3.68
CA HIS A 38 -12.28 -1.38 -4.61
C HIS A 38 -11.03 -0.96 -3.85
N LEU A 39 -9.97 -1.76 -3.96
CA LEU A 39 -8.67 -1.51 -3.35
C LEU A 39 -7.64 -1.20 -4.41
N VAL A 40 -6.74 -0.31 -4.10
CA VAL A 40 -5.51 -0.13 -4.83
C VAL A 40 -4.33 -0.30 -3.88
N SER A 41 -3.29 -0.99 -4.31
CA SER A 41 -2.17 -1.36 -3.41
C SER A 41 -0.82 -1.28 -4.10
N SER A 42 0.22 -0.96 -3.33
CA SER A 42 1.60 -1.18 -3.75
C SER A 42 1.94 -2.67 -3.83
N ILE A 43 3.03 -2.98 -4.54
CA ILE A 43 3.42 -4.36 -4.85
C ILE A 43 3.73 -5.16 -3.57
N THR A 44 4.48 -4.60 -2.64
CA THR A 44 4.90 -5.29 -1.40
C THR A 44 3.69 -5.62 -0.53
N ILE A 45 2.81 -4.65 -0.32
CA ILE A 45 1.59 -4.84 0.50
C ILE A 45 0.67 -5.87 -0.16
N ALA A 46 0.51 -5.80 -1.49
CA ALA A 46 -0.30 -6.75 -2.23
C ALA A 46 0.24 -8.19 -2.12
N ALA A 47 1.56 -8.37 -2.06
CA ALA A 47 2.18 -9.68 -1.99
C ALA A 47 2.14 -10.31 -0.57
N PHE A 48 2.37 -9.49 0.47
CA PHE A 48 2.63 -10.02 1.82
C PHE A 48 1.50 -9.79 2.82
N TYR A 49 0.62 -8.82 2.58
CA TYR A 49 -0.43 -8.45 3.53
C TYR A 49 -1.84 -8.74 3.01
N LEU A 50 -2.15 -8.33 1.78
CA LEU A 50 -3.51 -8.42 1.25
C LEU A 50 -4.09 -9.83 1.22
N PRO A 51 -3.36 -10.91 0.85
CA PRO A 51 -3.99 -12.23 0.79
C PRO A 51 -4.58 -12.66 2.13
N GLY A 52 -3.87 -12.48 3.24
CA GLY A 52 -4.36 -12.83 4.57
C GLY A 52 -5.48 -11.91 5.07
N ILE A 53 -5.41 -10.60 4.74
CA ILE A 53 -6.47 -9.63 5.06
C ILE A 53 -7.75 -10.00 4.32
N LEU A 54 -7.66 -10.25 3.01
CA LEU A 54 -8.84 -10.55 2.19
C LEU A 54 -9.45 -11.90 2.51
N GLN A 55 -8.64 -12.90 2.89
CA GLN A 55 -9.16 -14.17 3.38
C GLN A 55 -10.01 -14.00 4.65
N SER A 56 -9.55 -13.18 5.59
CA SER A 56 -10.29 -12.87 6.82
C SER A 56 -11.53 -12.02 6.53
N PHE A 57 -11.43 -11.11 5.57
CA PHE A 57 -12.55 -10.29 5.13
C PHE A 57 -13.64 -11.13 4.47
N GLU A 58 -13.30 -12.04 3.56
CA GLU A 58 -14.25 -12.93 2.90
C GLU A 58 -14.99 -13.86 3.90
N ALA A 59 -14.29 -14.30 4.96
CA ALA A 59 -14.94 -15.06 6.03
C ALA A 59 -16.01 -14.25 6.78
N SER A 60 -15.81 -12.93 6.92
CA SER A 60 -16.76 -12.01 7.58
C SER A 60 -17.87 -11.51 6.64
N TRP A 61 -17.59 -11.40 5.34
CA TRP A 61 -18.47 -10.88 4.30
C TRP A 61 -18.52 -11.82 3.09
N PRO A 62 -19.11 -13.04 3.22
CA PRO A 62 -19.10 -14.02 2.15
C PRO A 62 -19.80 -13.53 0.88
N GLY A 63 -19.09 -13.64 -0.25
CA GLY A 63 -19.60 -13.28 -1.57
C GLY A 63 -19.66 -11.78 -1.86
N LEU A 64 -19.10 -10.91 -0.99
CA LEU A 64 -18.96 -9.50 -1.30
C LEU A 64 -17.82 -9.31 -2.32
N PRO A 65 -18.08 -8.69 -3.50
CA PRO A 65 -17.05 -8.51 -4.50
C PRO A 65 -15.95 -7.54 -3.99
N VAL A 66 -14.70 -7.98 -4.07
CA VAL A 66 -13.53 -7.14 -3.81
C VAL A 66 -12.65 -7.13 -5.06
N THR A 67 -12.30 -5.95 -5.52
CA THR A 67 -11.32 -5.78 -6.60
C THR A 67 -10.05 -5.16 -6.05
N VAL A 68 -8.91 -5.64 -6.53
CA VAL A 68 -7.57 -5.12 -6.16
C VAL A 68 -6.83 -4.74 -7.42
N GLU A 69 -6.38 -3.51 -7.48
CA GLU A 69 -5.45 -3.04 -8.51
C GLU A 69 -4.07 -2.83 -7.87
N VAL A 70 -3.02 -3.38 -8.47
CA VAL A 70 -1.65 -3.26 -7.95
C VAL A 70 -0.86 -2.32 -8.84
N VAL A 71 -0.43 -1.20 -8.26
CA VAL A 71 0.28 -0.13 -8.96
C VAL A 71 1.33 0.52 -8.05
N PRO A 72 2.28 1.31 -8.57
CA PRO A 72 3.19 2.10 -7.73
C PRO A 72 2.44 3.06 -6.78
N ALA A 73 3.03 3.36 -5.62
CA ALA A 73 2.40 4.16 -4.55
C ALA A 73 1.82 5.50 -5.05
N ALA A 74 2.56 6.23 -5.89
CA ALA A 74 2.09 7.49 -6.45
C ALA A 74 0.84 7.32 -7.32
N ALA A 75 0.78 6.27 -8.14
CA ALA A 75 -0.39 5.95 -8.95
C ALA A 75 -1.59 5.52 -8.08
N ALA A 76 -1.35 4.78 -7.00
CA ALA A 76 -2.40 4.38 -6.05
C ALA A 76 -3.09 5.60 -5.42
N VAL A 77 -2.31 6.62 -5.05
CA VAL A 77 -2.84 7.90 -4.53
C VAL A 77 -3.72 8.62 -5.56
N GLU A 78 -3.32 8.61 -6.83
CA GLU A 78 -4.13 9.23 -7.89
C GLU A 78 -5.43 8.46 -8.18
N VAL A 79 -5.40 7.13 -8.16
CA VAL A 79 -6.62 6.30 -8.27
C VAL A 79 -7.60 6.63 -7.15
N LEU A 80 -7.09 6.76 -5.90
CA LEU A 80 -7.89 7.15 -4.74
C LEU A 80 -8.42 8.59 -4.87
N ARG A 81 -7.59 9.53 -5.32
CA ARG A 81 -7.96 10.94 -5.55
C ARG A 81 -9.11 11.08 -6.56
N CYS A 82 -9.10 10.25 -7.59
CA CYS A 82 -10.16 10.19 -8.59
C CYS A 82 -11.44 9.47 -8.12
N GLY A 83 -11.50 9.01 -6.87
CA GLY A 83 -12.65 8.30 -6.33
C GLY A 83 -12.88 6.90 -6.92
N LYS A 84 -11.88 6.33 -7.59
CA LYS A 84 -11.95 5.00 -8.22
C LYS A 84 -11.64 3.85 -7.27
N ALA A 85 -11.13 4.13 -6.07
CA ALA A 85 -10.90 3.15 -5.02
C ALA A 85 -11.49 3.63 -3.69
N ASP A 86 -11.77 2.69 -2.81
CA ASP A 86 -12.24 2.94 -1.44
C ASP A 86 -11.05 3.16 -0.50
N PHE A 87 -10.02 2.34 -0.65
CA PHE A 87 -8.76 2.44 0.08
C PHE A 87 -7.57 2.31 -0.87
N ALA A 88 -6.52 3.04 -0.54
CA ALA A 88 -5.19 2.82 -1.08
C ALA A 88 -4.27 2.31 0.04
N LEU A 89 -3.52 1.24 -0.24
CA LEU A 89 -2.49 0.72 0.65
C LEU A 89 -1.14 1.00 0.01
N ILE A 90 -0.35 1.85 0.65
CA ILE A 90 0.95 2.30 0.12
C ILE A 90 2.05 2.22 1.16
N GLU A 91 3.26 2.35 0.69
CA GLU A 91 4.49 2.39 1.49
C GLU A 91 5.12 3.76 1.41
N GLY A 92 5.85 4.15 2.48
CA GLY A 92 6.69 5.34 2.48
C GLY A 92 5.98 6.61 2.96
N ALA A 93 6.17 7.72 2.27
CA ALA A 93 5.73 9.02 2.73
C ALA A 93 4.20 9.21 2.69
N VAL A 94 3.67 9.90 3.69
CA VAL A 94 2.25 10.29 3.76
C VAL A 94 1.93 11.26 2.60
N PRO A 95 0.97 10.93 1.73
CA PRO A 95 0.63 11.80 0.61
C PRO A 95 -0.12 13.06 1.06
N GLN A 96 0.09 14.15 0.34
CA GLN A 96 -0.66 15.38 0.56
C GLN A 96 -2.03 15.32 -0.13
N GLY A 97 -3.06 15.84 0.54
CA GLY A 97 -4.41 15.94 -0.03
C GLY A 97 -5.52 15.75 0.99
N PRO A 98 -6.76 15.61 0.54
CA PRO A 98 -7.93 15.41 1.39
C PRO A 98 -8.04 13.95 1.86
N PHE A 99 -6.95 13.43 2.41
CA PHE A 99 -6.84 12.03 2.83
C PHE A 99 -6.82 11.89 4.35
N VAL A 100 -7.27 10.73 4.81
CA VAL A 100 -6.99 10.19 6.14
C VAL A 100 -6.04 9.03 5.92
N CYS A 101 -4.89 9.09 6.59
CA CYS A 101 -3.83 8.10 6.49
C CYS A 101 -3.62 7.48 7.87
N GLU A 102 -3.56 6.17 7.92
CA GLU A 102 -3.30 5.41 9.15
C GLU A 102 -2.17 4.43 8.88
N ALA A 103 -1.11 4.48 9.71
CA ALA A 103 -0.04 3.49 9.66
C ALA A 103 -0.52 2.19 10.32
N PHE A 104 -0.31 1.05 9.66
CA PHE A 104 -0.73 -0.24 10.20
C PHE A 104 0.45 -1.21 10.44
N ASP A 105 1.59 -0.97 9.81
CA ASP A 105 2.82 -1.74 10.03
C ASP A 105 4.03 -0.99 9.46
N SER A 106 5.20 -1.61 9.50
CA SER A 106 6.43 -1.10 8.91
C SER A 106 7.41 -2.24 8.62
N TYR A 107 8.31 -2.04 7.67
CA TYR A 107 9.40 -2.97 7.40
C TYR A 107 10.75 -2.26 7.36
N LYS A 108 11.82 -3.02 7.66
CA LYS A 108 13.20 -2.58 7.47
C LYS A 108 13.69 -2.99 6.09
N MET A 109 14.57 -2.17 5.53
CA MET A 109 15.29 -2.49 4.31
C MET A 109 16.74 -2.81 4.64
N HIS A 110 17.27 -3.81 3.98
CA HIS A 110 18.63 -4.27 4.12
C HIS A 110 19.44 -4.01 2.85
N ILE A 111 20.70 -3.61 3.02
CA ILE A 111 21.68 -3.67 1.96
C ILE A 111 22.16 -5.11 1.90
N LEU A 112 22.18 -5.70 0.72
CA LEU A 112 22.37 -7.13 0.51
C LEU A 112 23.40 -7.39 -0.58
N CYS A 113 24.24 -8.41 -0.38
CA CYS A 113 25.19 -8.91 -1.38
C CYS A 113 25.34 -10.43 -1.31
N ALA A 114 25.97 -11.02 -2.33
CA ALA A 114 26.41 -12.41 -2.28
C ALA A 114 27.47 -12.64 -1.22
N PRO A 115 27.58 -13.85 -0.64
CA PRO A 115 28.72 -14.26 0.16
C PRO A 115 30.03 -14.05 -0.59
N GLY A 116 31.02 -13.43 0.06
CA GLY A 116 32.34 -13.15 -0.53
C GLY A 116 32.40 -11.95 -1.47
N TYR A 117 31.31 -11.22 -1.69
CA TYR A 117 31.32 -9.99 -2.49
C TYR A 117 32.06 -8.84 -1.75
N LEU A 118 31.87 -8.74 -0.44
CA LEU A 118 32.61 -7.83 0.45
C LEU A 118 33.28 -8.63 1.56
N PRO A 119 34.34 -8.07 2.19
CA PRO A 119 34.91 -8.64 3.41
C PRO A 119 33.85 -8.82 4.50
N VAL A 120 33.98 -9.87 5.30
CA VAL A 120 33.09 -10.14 6.44
C VAL A 120 33.16 -8.96 7.43
N ASP A 121 32.00 -8.58 7.96
CA ASP A 121 31.82 -7.48 8.93
C ASP A 121 32.29 -6.09 8.44
N LYS A 122 32.47 -5.91 7.13
CA LYS A 122 32.78 -4.59 6.58
C LYS A 122 31.57 -3.67 6.74
N MET A 123 31.75 -2.57 7.45
CA MET A 123 30.86 -1.42 7.44
C MET A 123 31.29 -0.46 6.33
N LEU A 124 30.38 -0.11 5.43
CA LEU A 124 30.63 0.82 4.36
C LEU A 124 30.41 2.26 4.85
N SER A 125 31.24 3.20 4.42
CA SER A 125 30.86 4.60 4.46
C SER A 125 29.77 4.88 3.40
N MET A 126 29.11 6.03 3.48
CA MET A 126 28.14 6.46 2.45
C MET A 126 28.80 6.59 1.08
N GLU A 127 30.04 7.08 1.03
CA GLU A 127 30.82 7.23 -0.19
C GLU A 127 31.14 5.87 -0.81
N GLU A 128 31.64 4.92 0.01
CA GLU A 128 31.90 3.55 -0.44
C GLU A 128 30.62 2.87 -0.96
N PHE A 129 29.49 3.00 -0.23
CA PHE A 129 28.21 2.45 -0.67
C PHE A 129 27.80 3.01 -2.04
N CYS A 130 27.87 4.32 -2.23
CA CYS A 130 27.53 4.97 -3.50
C CYS A 130 28.52 4.64 -4.64
N GLY A 131 29.76 4.26 -4.30
CA GLY A 131 30.78 3.81 -5.25
C GLY A 131 30.65 2.36 -5.69
N GLU A 132 29.83 1.55 -5.01
CA GLU A 132 29.60 0.16 -5.35
C GLU A 132 28.68 -0.02 -6.58
N ARG A 133 28.68 -1.22 -7.13
CA ARG A 133 27.73 -1.60 -8.18
C ARG A 133 26.35 -1.79 -7.58
N LEU A 134 25.48 -0.82 -7.75
CA LEU A 134 24.13 -0.81 -7.16
C LEU A 134 23.10 -1.41 -8.10
N LEU A 135 22.30 -2.35 -7.59
CA LEU A 135 21.20 -3.04 -8.26
C LEU A 135 19.90 -2.60 -7.56
N LEU A 136 19.23 -1.59 -8.09
CA LEU A 136 18.16 -0.89 -7.36
C LEU A 136 16.80 -1.00 -8.06
N ARG A 137 15.76 -0.78 -7.27
CA ARG A 137 14.42 -0.60 -7.78
C ARG A 137 14.34 0.64 -8.68
N GLU A 138 13.33 0.65 -9.50
CA GLU A 138 12.98 1.77 -10.38
C GLU A 138 12.65 3.03 -9.59
N LYS A 139 12.77 4.20 -10.23
CA LYS A 139 12.29 5.46 -9.67
C LYS A 139 10.77 5.40 -9.43
N CYS A 140 10.29 6.11 -8.43
CA CYS A 140 8.89 6.09 -7.96
C CYS A 140 8.47 4.77 -7.26
N SER A 141 9.38 3.85 -7.04
CA SER A 141 9.19 2.77 -6.06
C SER A 141 9.46 3.32 -4.67
N ALA A 142 8.57 3.05 -3.70
CA ALA A 142 8.77 3.49 -2.31
C ALA A 142 10.11 3.04 -1.70
N ILE A 143 10.59 1.85 -2.06
CA ILE A 143 11.92 1.33 -1.66
C ILE A 143 13.03 2.25 -2.20
N ARG A 144 12.94 2.62 -3.47
CA ARG A 144 13.93 3.49 -4.11
C ARG A 144 13.85 4.92 -3.59
N ASP A 145 12.66 5.45 -3.45
CA ASP A 145 12.43 6.84 -3.03
C ASP A 145 12.93 7.06 -1.60
N THR A 146 12.77 6.08 -0.70
CA THR A 146 13.32 6.14 0.66
C THR A 146 14.86 6.11 0.66
N LEU A 147 15.48 5.23 -0.14
CA LEU A 147 16.94 5.21 -0.28
C LEU A 147 17.45 6.53 -0.84
N ASP A 148 16.89 7.00 -1.96
CA ASP A 148 17.33 8.23 -2.63
C ASP A 148 17.16 9.45 -1.72
N SER A 149 16.06 9.53 -0.96
CA SER A 149 15.79 10.61 0.00
C SER A 149 16.80 10.60 1.16
N THR A 150 17.09 9.42 1.71
CA THR A 150 18.07 9.28 2.80
C THR A 150 19.48 9.68 2.34
N LEU A 151 19.90 9.21 1.18
CA LEU A 151 21.19 9.58 0.59
C LEU A 151 21.26 11.09 0.28
N TYR A 152 20.20 11.65 -0.29
CA TYR A 152 20.14 13.07 -0.62
C TYR A 152 20.29 13.97 0.61
N LEU A 153 19.61 13.62 1.71
CA LEU A 153 19.73 14.36 2.98
C LEU A 153 21.15 14.29 3.57
N ALA A 154 21.89 13.22 3.27
CA ALA A 154 23.29 13.07 3.65
C ALA A 154 24.28 13.67 2.62
N GLY A 155 23.79 14.28 1.54
CA GLY A 155 24.62 14.90 0.48
C GLY A 155 25.12 13.93 -0.58
N TYR A 156 24.56 12.72 -0.67
CA TYR A 156 24.98 11.68 -1.61
C TYR A 156 23.88 11.38 -2.66
N THR A 157 24.29 10.71 -3.73
CA THR A 157 23.38 10.25 -4.79
C THR A 157 23.79 8.87 -5.26
N ALA A 158 22.81 7.94 -5.34
CA ALA A 158 23.04 6.61 -5.86
C ALA A 158 22.87 6.55 -7.39
N TYR A 159 23.86 5.97 -8.07
CA TYR A 159 23.82 5.71 -9.52
C TYR A 159 23.77 4.20 -9.76
N PRO A 160 22.58 3.61 -9.97
CA PRO A 160 22.47 2.18 -10.15
C PRO A 160 23.08 1.73 -11.49
N SER A 161 23.81 0.61 -11.46
CA SER A 161 24.27 -0.11 -12.65
C SER A 161 23.15 -0.99 -13.25
N TRP A 162 22.16 -1.35 -12.45
CA TRP A 162 20.97 -2.10 -12.87
C TRP A 162 19.73 -1.54 -12.18
N THR A 163 18.68 -1.28 -12.94
CA THR A 163 17.37 -0.85 -12.43
C THR A 163 16.30 -1.85 -12.84
N SER A 164 15.42 -2.25 -11.90
CA SER A 164 14.35 -3.21 -12.18
C SER A 164 13.08 -2.90 -11.39
N VAL A 165 11.92 -3.10 -12.03
CA VAL A 165 10.61 -3.15 -11.36
C VAL A 165 10.39 -4.46 -10.62
N ASN A 166 11.17 -5.49 -10.95
CA ASN A 166 11.07 -6.85 -10.40
C ASN A 166 12.15 -7.08 -9.34
N SER A 167 11.74 -7.14 -8.07
CA SER A 167 12.66 -7.40 -6.95
C SER A 167 13.34 -8.77 -7.04
N THR A 168 12.66 -9.80 -7.59
CA THR A 168 13.26 -11.12 -7.79
C THR A 168 14.46 -11.07 -8.73
N ALA A 169 14.40 -10.23 -9.78
CA ALA A 169 15.53 -10.04 -10.69
C ALA A 169 16.74 -9.42 -9.96
N LEU A 170 16.50 -8.45 -9.06
CA LEU A 170 17.55 -7.84 -8.25
C LEU A 170 18.14 -8.84 -7.24
N ILE A 171 17.30 -9.65 -6.60
CA ILE A 171 17.75 -10.73 -5.70
C ILE A 171 18.68 -11.67 -6.45
N LYS A 172 18.27 -12.19 -7.63
CA LYS A 172 19.08 -13.11 -8.42
C LYS A 172 20.37 -12.50 -8.94
N ALA A 173 20.34 -11.22 -9.30
CA ALA A 173 21.55 -10.49 -9.69
C ALA A 173 22.52 -10.31 -8.50
N ALA A 174 22.01 -10.00 -7.31
CA ALA A 174 22.82 -9.90 -6.11
C ALA A 174 23.39 -11.26 -5.69
N GLU A 175 22.60 -12.36 -5.71
CA GLU A 175 23.09 -13.73 -5.46
C GLU A 175 24.21 -14.12 -6.44
N ALA A 176 24.15 -13.65 -7.68
CA ALA A 176 25.19 -13.89 -8.68
C ALA A 176 26.45 -13.00 -8.48
N GLY A 177 26.53 -12.19 -7.42
CA GLY A 177 27.68 -11.34 -7.13
C GLY A 177 27.80 -10.12 -8.06
N LEU A 178 26.71 -9.67 -8.68
CA LEU A 178 26.76 -8.55 -9.63
C LEU A 178 26.75 -7.18 -8.94
N GLY A 179 26.51 -7.11 -7.63
CA GLY A 179 26.52 -5.85 -6.88
C GLY A 179 25.70 -5.91 -5.60
N LEU A 180 25.47 -4.73 -5.02
CA LEU A 180 24.64 -4.54 -3.83
C LEU A 180 23.20 -4.25 -4.24
N THR A 181 22.24 -4.82 -3.52
CA THR A 181 20.82 -4.42 -3.65
C THR A 181 20.28 -3.95 -2.32
N VAL A 182 19.21 -3.15 -2.35
CA VAL A 182 18.50 -2.66 -1.16
C VAL A 182 17.05 -3.08 -1.24
N LEU A 183 16.65 -4.01 -0.36
CA LEU A 183 15.33 -4.62 -0.38
C LEU A 183 14.76 -4.83 1.04
N PRO A 184 13.43 -4.86 1.19
CA PRO A 184 12.76 -5.20 2.45
C PRO A 184 13.11 -6.60 2.96
N ASP A 185 13.15 -6.74 4.29
CA ASP A 185 13.25 -8.03 4.99
C ASP A 185 12.19 -9.03 4.54
N LEU A 186 10.97 -8.57 4.29
CA LEU A 186 9.84 -9.36 3.78
C LEU A 186 10.16 -10.10 2.46
N LEU A 187 11.00 -9.50 1.61
CA LEU A 187 11.33 -10.05 0.27
C LEU A 187 12.49 -11.04 0.29
N VAL A 188 13.34 -11.00 1.31
CA VAL A 188 14.66 -11.68 1.30
C VAL A 188 14.85 -12.66 2.45
N GLY A 189 13.79 -12.94 3.20
CA GLY A 189 13.87 -13.81 4.40
C GLY A 189 14.35 -15.23 4.11
N ASN A 190 14.05 -15.80 2.94
CA ASN A 190 14.55 -17.13 2.54
C ASN A 190 16.03 -17.05 2.13
N GLU A 191 16.40 -16.04 1.35
CA GLU A 191 17.76 -15.81 0.86
C GLU A 191 18.75 -15.60 2.01
N LEU A 192 18.32 -14.87 3.03
CA LEU A 192 19.12 -14.64 4.24
C LEU A 192 19.23 -15.90 5.09
N ARG A 193 18.16 -16.67 5.25
CA ARG A 193 18.16 -17.92 6.04
C ARG A 193 19.00 -19.02 5.40
N GLU A 194 19.02 -19.06 4.06
CA GLU A 194 19.81 -20.01 3.27
C GLU A 194 21.23 -19.49 2.97
N GLU A 195 21.61 -18.34 3.54
CA GLU A 195 22.92 -17.69 3.34
C GLU A 195 23.28 -17.42 1.87
N ARG A 196 22.27 -17.31 0.99
CA ARG A 196 22.47 -16.94 -0.42
C ARG A 196 22.72 -15.44 -0.59
N LEU A 197 22.22 -14.65 0.35
CA LEU A 197 22.54 -13.24 0.50
C LEU A 197 22.98 -12.96 1.94
N LEU A 198 23.85 -11.98 2.10
CA LEU A 198 24.31 -11.45 3.39
C LEU A 198 23.90 -9.99 3.51
N THR A 199 23.60 -9.56 4.74
CA THR A 199 23.37 -8.15 5.04
C THR A 199 24.69 -7.40 5.14
N VAL A 200 24.73 -6.20 4.57
CA VAL A 200 25.84 -5.25 4.68
C VAL A 200 25.37 -4.06 5.48
N GLN A 201 26.22 -3.53 6.33
CA GLN A 201 25.97 -2.30 7.07
C GLN A 201 26.63 -1.12 6.37
N ALA A 202 25.94 0.03 6.32
CA ALA A 202 26.50 1.29 5.90
C ALA A 202 26.21 2.37 6.93
N GLU A 203 27.23 3.20 7.22
CA GLU A 203 27.13 4.25 8.24
C GLU A 203 25.98 5.22 7.92
N GLY A 204 25.09 5.43 8.91
CA GLY A 204 23.98 6.38 8.78
C GLY A 204 22.86 5.94 7.82
N LEU A 205 22.89 4.72 7.27
CA LEU A 205 21.90 4.23 6.32
C LEU A 205 20.93 3.25 7.01
N GLU A 206 20.09 3.79 7.89
CA GLU A 206 18.96 3.06 8.45
C GLU A 206 17.71 3.33 7.62
N LEU A 207 17.25 2.30 6.91
CA LEU A 207 16.13 2.42 5.97
C LEU A 207 14.91 1.67 6.50
N LYS A 208 13.81 2.40 6.60
CA LYS A 208 12.52 1.88 7.06
C LYS A 208 11.39 2.52 6.28
N ASN A 209 10.39 1.73 5.91
CA ASN A 209 9.13 2.25 5.36
C ASN A 209 7.97 1.91 6.27
N GLU A 210 7.08 2.88 6.43
CA GLU A 210 5.77 2.66 7.03
C GLU A 210 4.79 2.17 5.97
N LEU A 211 3.88 1.30 6.40
CA LEU A 211 2.77 0.81 5.60
C LEU A 211 1.52 1.58 6.00
N LEU A 212 0.91 2.22 5.02
CA LEU A 212 -0.20 3.13 5.23
C LEU A 212 -1.46 2.62 4.52
N VAL A 213 -2.58 2.64 5.23
CA VAL A 213 -3.90 2.60 4.62
C VAL A 213 -4.45 4.01 4.51
N ILE A 214 -4.94 4.35 3.32
CA ILE A 214 -5.37 5.69 2.97
C ILE A 214 -6.79 5.65 2.42
N ARG A 215 -7.61 6.60 2.84
CA ARG A 215 -8.94 6.84 2.28
C ARG A 215 -9.18 8.32 2.05
N HIS A 216 -10.09 8.65 1.15
CA HIS A 216 -10.55 10.03 1.02
C HIS A 216 -11.27 10.47 2.31
N ARG A 217 -11.05 11.71 2.75
CA ARG A 217 -11.63 12.23 4.00
C ARG A 217 -13.16 12.16 4.01
N GLU A 218 -13.78 12.44 2.87
CA GLU A 218 -15.22 12.44 2.70
C GLU A 218 -15.79 11.07 2.29
N LYS A 219 -14.97 10.02 2.29
CA LYS A 219 -15.46 8.68 1.96
C LYS A 219 -16.48 8.21 2.97
N HIS A 220 -17.69 7.93 2.48
CA HIS A 220 -18.72 7.29 3.30
C HIS A 220 -18.27 5.86 3.66
N MET A 221 -18.16 5.61 4.97
CA MET A 221 -17.69 4.34 5.50
C MET A 221 -18.87 3.40 5.75
N THR A 222 -19.12 2.49 4.84
CA THR A 222 -20.09 1.41 4.99
C THR A 222 -19.63 0.38 6.02
N ALA A 223 -20.51 -0.52 6.48
CA ALA A 223 -20.12 -1.55 7.43
C ALA A 223 -19.01 -2.49 6.90
N PRO A 224 -19.04 -2.95 5.62
CA PRO A 224 -17.91 -3.70 5.06
C PRO A 224 -16.59 -2.91 5.04
N LEU A 225 -16.62 -1.62 4.67
CA LEU A 225 -15.41 -0.80 4.63
C LEU A 225 -14.82 -0.58 6.03
N ARG A 226 -15.64 -0.39 7.06
CA ARG A 226 -15.16 -0.33 8.46
C ARG A 226 -14.52 -1.64 8.88
N SER A 227 -15.19 -2.77 8.63
CA SER A 227 -14.64 -4.10 8.93
C SER A 227 -13.30 -4.37 8.22
N LEU A 228 -13.19 -3.97 6.95
CA LEU A 228 -11.92 -4.12 6.22
C LEU A 228 -10.81 -3.23 6.79
N LEU A 229 -11.13 -1.98 7.14
CA LEU A 229 -10.16 -1.07 7.76
C LEU A 229 -9.66 -1.65 9.11
N GLU A 230 -10.56 -2.17 9.94
CA GLU A 230 -10.19 -2.84 11.20
C GLU A 230 -9.27 -4.05 10.96
N LEU A 231 -9.56 -4.88 9.97
CA LEU A 231 -8.71 -6.03 9.62
C LEU A 231 -7.32 -5.61 9.10
N ILE A 232 -7.19 -4.42 8.51
CA ILE A 232 -5.91 -3.87 8.08
C ILE A 232 -5.13 -3.34 9.29
N THR A 233 -5.79 -2.60 10.21
CA THR A 233 -5.13 -1.84 11.28
C THR A 233 -4.93 -2.61 12.59
N LEU A 234 -5.64 -3.72 12.83
CA LEU A 234 -5.56 -4.53 14.05
C LEU A 234 -4.52 -5.68 13.98
N ARG A 235 -3.52 -5.58 13.12
CA ARG A 235 -2.45 -6.59 13.00
C ARG A 235 -1.29 -6.35 13.94
#